data_a584382a64bb244ac07a741060a2c04e
#
_entry.id   a584382a64bb244ac07a741060a2c04e
#
_cell.length_a   1.000
_cell.length_b   1.000
_cell.length_c   1.000
_cell.angle_alpha   90.00
_cell.angle_beta   90.00
_cell.angle_gamma   90.00
#
_symmetry.space_group_name_H-M   'P 1'
#
loop_
_entity.id
_entity.type
_entity.pdbx_description
1 polymer ?
#
loop_
_entity_poly.entity_id
_entity_poly.type
_entity_poly.pdbx_seq_one_letter_code
_entity_poly.pdbx_strand_id
1 'polypeptide(L)'
;AAIRDPLWSRGLGDVYKRQAKANGFQFNRTKIILNKTDDFFSDYEPKPALLHGDLWSGNFAFDETGTPFIFDPATYYGDREAEFGLTEMFGGFRSDFWKGYEEVLPLDQGFSKRKVLYRLYHTLNHLNLFGSSYANSVKQLVNELDNY
;
A
#
# COMPACT_ATOMS: atom_id res chain seq x y z
N ALA A 1 12.89 8.00 15.53
CA ALA A 1 12.27 6.75 16.03
C ALA A 1 10.95 6.42 15.34
N ALA A 2 10.21 7.42 14.82
CA ALA A 2 8.89 7.22 14.20
C ALA A 2 8.94 6.69 12.75
N ILE A 3 10.10 6.64 12.11
CA ILE A 3 10.25 6.39 10.68
C ILE A 3 10.62 4.93 10.37
N ARG A 4 11.12 4.19 11.35
CA ARG A 4 11.39 2.74 11.24
C ARG A 4 10.14 1.88 11.29
N ASP A 5 9.00 2.52 11.33
CA ASP A 5 7.73 1.85 11.47
C ASP A 5 6.90 2.17 10.24
N PRO A 6 7.04 1.39 9.15
CA PRO A 6 6.12 1.50 8.04
C PRO A 6 4.71 1.38 8.61
N LEU A 7 3.68 1.87 7.90
CA LEU A 7 2.25 1.81 8.26
C LEU A 7 1.77 0.48 8.90
N TRP A 8 2.62 -0.54 8.87
CA TRP A 8 2.51 -1.87 9.48
C TRP A 8 3.02 -1.95 10.91
N SER A 9 3.55 -0.85 11.45
CA SER A 9 3.97 -0.87 12.82
C SER A 9 2.87 -1.41 13.70
N ARG A 10 3.31 -2.11 14.72
CA ARG A 10 2.53 -2.91 15.67
C ARG A 10 1.17 -2.35 16.10
N GLY A 11 0.88 -1.07 15.84
CA GLY A 11 -0.39 -0.42 16.15
C GLY A 11 -1.45 -0.54 15.03
N LEU A 12 -1.13 -0.14 13.80
CA LEU A 12 -2.12 -0.07 12.70
C LEU A 12 -2.46 -1.46 12.15
N GLY A 13 -1.46 -2.32 11.91
CA GLY A 13 -1.69 -3.68 11.45
C GLY A 13 -2.57 -4.48 12.41
N ASP A 14 -2.38 -4.31 13.72
CA ASP A 14 -3.21 -4.97 14.74
C ASP A 14 -4.63 -4.39 14.83
N VAL A 15 -4.81 -3.10 14.62
CA VAL A 15 -6.13 -2.46 14.57
C VAL A 15 -6.95 -3.01 13.41
N TYR A 16 -6.39 -3.01 12.19
CA TYR A 16 -7.10 -3.51 11.01
C TYR A 16 -7.39 -5.01 11.07
N LYS A 17 -6.50 -5.82 11.67
CA LYS A 17 -6.76 -7.24 11.91
C LYS A 17 -7.88 -7.49 12.90
N ARG A 18 -7.92 -6.74 14.01
CA ARG A 18 -9.00 -6.84 15.00
C ARG A 18 -10.33 -6.46 14.37
N GLN A 19 -10.34 -5.42 13.54
CA GLN A 19 -11.51 -4.96 12.83
C GLN A 19 -11.99 -5.97 11.79
N ALA A 20 -11.09 -6.54 10.98
CA ALA A 20 -11.40 -7.60 10.03
C ALA A 20 -11.97 -8.84 10.73
N LYS A 21 -11.39 -9.23 11.88
CA LYS A 21 -11.91 -10.31 12.72
C LYS A 21 -13.30 -10.01 13.28
N ALA A 22 -13.54 -8.79 13.75
CA ALA A 22 -14.85 -8.34 14.23
C ALA A 22 -15.90 -8.36 13.11
N ASN A 23 -15.50 -8.13 11.87
CA ASN A 23 -16.32 -8.24 10.66
C ASN A 23 -16.44 -9.67 10.11
N GLY A 24 -16.05 -10.70 10.90
CA GLY A 24 -16.20 -12.12 10.55
C GLY A 24 -15.10 -12.68 9.63
N PHE A 25 -14.05 -11.90 9.33
CA PHE A 25 -12.95 -12.37 8.50
C PHE A 25 -11.87 -13.02 9.38
N GLN A 26 -11.69 -14.35 9.25
CA GLN A 26 -10.65 -15.07 9.98
C GLN A 26 -9.32 -15.09 9.20
N PHE A 27 -8.28 -14.55 9.81
CA PHE A 27 -6.94 -14.48 9.26
C PHE A 27 -6.05 -15.54 9.93
N ASN A 28 -5.96 -16.72 9.34
CA ASN A 28 -5.15 -17.81 9.92
C ASN A 28 -3.63 -17.67 9.68
N ARG A 29 -3.21 -16.70 8.85
CA ARG A 29 -1.81 -16.51 8.40
C ARG A 29 -1.13 -15.23 8.90
N THR A 30 -1.64 -14.65 9.97
CA THR A 30 -1.12 -13.40 10.54
C THR A 30 0.38 -13.47 10.88
N LYS A 31 0.85 -14.59 11.43
CA LYS A 31 2.28 -14.76 11.77
C LYS A 31 3.18 -14.75 10.55
N ILE A 32 2.72 -15.33 9.44
CA ILE A 32 3.47 -15.36 8.18
C ILE A 32 3.67 -13.94 7.66
N ILE A 33 2.60 -13.13 7.64
CA ILE A 33 2.68 -11.74 7.18
C ILE A 33 3.65 -10.94 8.04
N LEU A 34 3.61 -11.09 9.38
CA LEU A 34 4.51 -10.37 10.28
C LEU A 34 5.98 -10.75 10.06
N ASN A 35 6.27 -12.04 9.91
CA ASN A 35 7.63 -12.51 9.63
C ASN A 35 8.13 -11.97 8.27
N LYS A 36 7.28 -12.03 7.24
CA LYS A 36 7.62 -11.49 5.91
C LYS A 36 7.83 -9.98 5.93
N THR A 37 7.12 -9.24 6.80
CA THR A 37 7.33 -7.80 6.93
C THR A 37 8.76 -7.51 7.38
N ASP A 38 9.26 -8.18 8.40
CA ASP A 38 10.63 -8.00 8.88
C ASP A 38 11.66 -8.33 7.78
N ASP A 39 11.46 -9.43 7.06
CA ASP A 39 12.34 -9.84 5.95
C ASP A 39 12.34 -8.84 4.78
N PHE A 40 11.19 -8.26 4.43
CA PHE A 40 11.07 -7.35 3.29
C PHE A 40 11.69 -5.98 3.53
N PHE A 41 11.90 -5.62 4.79
CA PHE A 41 12.53 -4.37 5.21
C PHE A 41 13.93 -4.55 5.81
N SER A 42 14.49 -5.78 5.80
CA SER A 42 15.83 -6.06 6.37
C SER A 42 16.92 -5.21 5.74
N ASP A 43 16.89 -5.05 4.41
CA ASP A 43 17.89 -4.36 3.60
C ASP A 43 17.37 -3.02 3.03
N TYR A 44 16.25 -2.52 3.56
CA TYR A 44 15.62 -1.30 3.09
C TYR A 44 15.35 -0.34 4.26
N GLU A 45 15.89 0.87 4.15
CA GLU A 45 15.63 1.95 5.11
C GLU A 45 14.79 3.05 4.42
N PRO A 46 13.48 3.13 4.70
CA PRO A 46 12.62 4.13 4.08
C PRO A 46 13.01 5.54 4.52
N LYS A 47 13.16 6.45 3.56
CA LYS A 47 13.31 7.87 3.84
C LYS A 47 11.94 8.53 3.94
N PRO A 48 11.72 9.41 4.93
CA PRO A 48 10.45 10.13 5.04
C PRO A 48 10.18 10.95 3.79
N ALA A 49 9.03 10.71 3.19
CA ALA A 49 8.50 11.51 2.09
C ALA A 49 7.11 12.02 2.47
N LEU A 50 6.75 13.22 2.01
CA LEU A 50 5.37 13.67 2.07
C LEU A 50 4.58 12.92 1.00
N LEU A 51 3.59 12.16 1.44
CA LEU A 51 2.74 11.35 0.58
C LEU A 51 1.42 12.07 0.30
N HIS A 52 0.84 11.81 -0.86
CA HIS A 52 -0.55 12.17 -1.14
C HIS A 52 -1.50 11.39 -0.21
N GLY A 53 -1.20 10.13 0.04
CA GLY A 53 -1.89 9.27 1.01
C GLY A 53 -3.17 8.63 0.51
N ASP A 54 -3.74 9.14 -0.60
CA ASP A 54 -4.91 8.57 -1.29
C ASP A 54 -4.75 8.68 -2.81
N LEU A 55 -3.59 8.27 -3.33
CA LEU A 55 -3.25 8.38 -4.75
C LEU A 55 -3.78 7.20 -5.56
N TRP A 56 -4.94 7.36 -6.14
CA TRP A 56 -5.57 6.42 -7.06
C TRP A 56 -6.12 7.14 -8.30
N SER A 57 -6.61 6.40 -9.28
CA SER A 57 -7.05 6.96 -10.58
C SER A 57 -8.20 7.98 -10.48
N GLY A 58 -8.93 8.04 -9.38
CA GLY A 58 -9.98 9.02 -9.12
C GLY A 58 -9.50 10.36 -8.55
N ASN A 59 -8.25 10.43 -8.08
CA ASN A 59 -7.67 11.62 -7.45
C ASN A 59 -6.61 12.30 -8.32
N PHE A 60 -6.66 12.09 -9.64
CA PHE A 60 -5.87 12.86 -10.60
C PHE A 60 -6.71 13.22 -11.83
N ALA A 61 -6.36 14.31 -12.48
CA ALA A 61 -7.00 14.74 -13.73
C ALA A 61 -5.98 15.50 -14.59
N PHE A 62 -6.43 15.89 -15.79
CA PHE A 62 -5.70 16.79 -16.67
C PHE A 62 -6.53 18.07 -16.86
N ASP A 63 -5.86 19.21 -16.87
CA ASP A 63 -6.50 20.47 -17.22
C ASP A 63 -6.76 20.58 -18.74
N GLU A 64 -7.33 21.70 -19.17
CA GLU A 64 -7.65 21.95 -20.60
C GLU A 64 -6.40 22.00 -21.50
N THR A 65 -5.22 22.20 -20.93
CA THR A 65 -3.93 22.21 -21.64
C THR A 65 -3.27 20.84 -21.69
N GLY A 66 -3.85 19.84 -21.01
CA GLY A 66 -3.28 18.50 -20.86
C GLY A 66 -2.25 18.38 -19.74
N THR A 67 -2.14 19.39 -18.85
CA THR A 67 -1.26 19.32 -17.69
C THR A 67 -1.88 18.46 -16.59
N PRO A 68 -1.17 17.43 -16.08
CA PRO A 68 -1.68 16.60 -15.00
C PRO A 68 -1.69 17.34 -13.66
N PHE A 69 -2.69 17.08 -12.84
CA PHE A 69 -2.75 17.52 -11.45
C PHE A 69 -3.39 16.45 -10.57
N ILE A 70 -3.01 16.45 -9.30
CA ILE A 70 -3.54 15.57 -8.26
C ILE A 70 -4.34 16.41 -7.26
N PHE A 71 -5.38 15.81 -6.64
CA PHE A 71 -6.26 16.50 -5.71
C PHE A 71 -6.81 15.52 -4.66
N ASP A 72 -7.50 16.05 -3.67
CA ASP A 72 -8.11 15.30 -2.56
C ASP A 72 -7.11 14.45 -1.76
N PRO A 73 -6.01 15.04 -1.26
CA PRO A 73 -4.99 14.30 -0.56
C PRO A 73 -5.38 13.98 0.90
N ALA A 74 -4.93 12.81 1.39
CA ALA A 74 -4.90 12.41 2.80
C ALA A 74 -3.45 12.42 3.32
N THR A 75 -2.80 13.57 3.30
CA THR A 75 -1.34 13.70 3.44
C THR A 75 -0.79 13.25 4.78
N TYR A 76 0.33 12.52 4.71
CA TYR A 76 1.15 12.14 5.86
C TYR A 76 2.61 11.95 5.43
N TYR A 77 3.51 11.90 6.43
CA TYR A 77 4.91 11.54 6.19
C TYR A 77 5.11 10.03 6.36
N GLY A 78 5.62 9.37 5.34
CA GLY A 78 5.86 7.93 5.36
C GLY A 78 6.89 7.46 4.34
N ASP A 79 6.98 6.16 4.16
CA ASP A 79 7.72 5.55 3.06
C ASP A 79 7.05 5.89 1.73
N ARG A 80 7.82 6.47 0.78
CA ARG A 80 7.30 6.80 -0.55
C ARG A 80 6.69 5.60 -1.30
N GLU A 81 7.18 4.39 -1.04
CA GLU A 81 6.65 3.17 -1.66
C GLU A 81 5.23 2.83 -1.20
N ALA A 82 4.81 3.32 -0.03
CA ALA A 82 3.45 3.12 0.48
C ALA A 82 2.39 3.78 -0.41
N GLU A 83 2.73 4.87 -1.12
CA GLU A 83 1.86 5.53 -2.08
C GLU A 83 1.34 4.58 -3.15
N PHE A 84 2.19 3.65 -3.57
CA PHE A 84 1.89 2.73 -4.67
C PHE A 84 0.98 1.56 -4.29
N GLY A 85 0.66 1.42 -3.02
CA GLY A 85 -0.33 0.45 -2.57
C GLY A 85 -1.73 0.70 -3.14
N LEU A 86 -2.09 1.96 -3.37
CA LEU A 86 -3.38 2.36 -3.94
C LEU A 86 -3.36 2.52 -5.47
N THR A 87 -2.22 2.91 -6.03
CA THR A 87 -2.14 3.28 -7.46
C THR A 87 -2.56 2.18 -8.42
N GLU A 88 -2.54 0.91 -8.01
CA GLU A 88 -2.94 -0.24 -8.83
C GLU A 88 -4.33 -0.80 -8.49
N MET A 89 -5.00 -0.30 -7.45
CA MET A 89 -6.23 -0.93 -6.97
C MET A 89 -7.46 -0.69 -7.85
N PHE A 90 -7.57 0.47 -8.48
CA PHE A 90 -8.79 0.90 -9.19
C PHE A 90 -8.48 1.28 -10.64
N GLY A 91 -8.01 0.30 -11.41
CA GLY A 91 -7.64 0.49 -12.82
C GLY A 91 -6.20 0.92 -13.05
N GLY A 92 -5.51 1.35 -12.00
CA GLY A 92 -4.10 1.67 -12.02
C GLY A 92 -3.72 2.94 -12.79
N PHE A 93 -2.46 3.31 -12.68
CA PHE A 93 -1.83 4.36 -13.48
C PHE A 93 -1.17 3.76 -14.72
N ARG A 94 -1.11 4.52 -15.81
CA ARG A 94 -0.47 4.11 -17.06
C ARG A 94 1.05 3.99 -16.88
N SER A 95 1.69 3.25 -17.79
CA SER A 95 3.14 3.04 -17.80
C SER A 95 3.95 4.34 -17.80
N ASP A 96 3.43 5.41 -18.36
CA ASP A 96 4.11 6.71 -18.42
C ASP A 96 4.24 7.37 -17.03
N PHE A 97 3.29 7.12 -16.13
CA PHE A 97 3.40 7.54 -14.72
C PHE A 97 4.62 6.87 -14.05
N TRP A 98 4.75 5.56 -14.23
CA TRP A 98 5.85 4.80 -13.63
C TRP A 98 7.20 5.20 -14.19
N LYS A 99 7.29 5.40 -15.51
CA LYS A 99 8.52 5.91 -16.15
C LYS A 99 8.92 7.27 -15.59
N GLY A 100 8.00 8.23 -15.58
CA GLY A 100 8.29 9.57 -15.06
C GLY A 100 8.67 9.56 -13.57
N TYR A 101 8.07 8.68 -12.77
CA TYR A 101 8.45 8.53 -11.37
C TYR A 101 9.87 8.00 -11.21
N GLU A 102 10.21 6.93 -11.93
CA GLU A 102 11.53 6.28 -11.87
C GLU A 102 12.66 7.14 -12.46
N GLU A 103 12.36 8.01 -13.43
CA GLU A 103 13.32 8.98 -13.96
C GLU A 103 13.83 9.95 -12.88
N VAL A 104 12.96 10.32 -11.93
CA VAL A 104 13.31 11.24 -10.85
C VAL A 104 13.99 10.52 -9.68
N LEU A 105 13.43 9.39 -9.26
CA LEU A 105 13.97 8.60 -8.16
C LEU A 105 13.63 7.12 -8.35
N PRO A 106 14.57 6.31 -8.83
CA PRO A 106 14.37 4.88 -9.06
C PRO A 106 13.82 4.16 -7.84
N LEU A 107 12.96 3.18 -8.08
CA LEU A 107 12.45 2.28 -7.05
C LEU A 107 13.53 1.29 -6.62
N ASP A 108 13.53 0.92 -5.36
CA ASP A 108 14.46 -0.08 -4.81
C ASP A 108 14.17 -1.48 -5.35
N GLN A 109 15.19 -2.34 -5.44
CA GLN A 109 15.07 -3.71 -5.98
C GLN A 109 14.02 -4.55 -5.23
N GLY A 110 13.84 -4.32 -3.92
CA GLY A 110 12.86 -5.01 -3.09
C GLY A 110 11.43 -4.45 -3.21
N PHE A 111 11.20 -3.40 -3.99
CA PHE A 111 9.90 -2.73 -4.12
C PHE A 111 8.78 -3.69 -4.49
N SER A 112 9.00 -4.62 -5.42
CA SER A 112 7.97 -5.55 -5.90
C SER A 112 7.31 -6.35 -4.77
N LYS A 113 8.08 -6.81 -3.80
CA LYS A 113 7.58 -7.55 -2.63
C LYS A 113 6.94 -6.62 -1.59
N ARG A 114 7.53 -5.44 -1.31
CA ARG A 114 6.96 -4.46 -0.38
C ARG A 114 5.65 -3.86 -0.89
N LYS A 115 5.53 -3.65 -2.20
CA LYS A 115 4.29 -3.21 -2.84
C LYS A 115 3.09 -4.13 -2.50
N VAL A 116 3.30 -5.45 -2.46
CA VAL A 116 2.24 -6.40 -2.09
C VAL A 116 1.76 -6.18 -0.65
N LEU A 117 2.67 -5.89 0.27
CA LEU A 117 2.31 -5.51 1.65
C LEU A 117 1.49 -4.22 1.70
N TYR A 118 1.91 -3.18 1.00
CA TYR A 118 1.18 -1.91 0.95
C TYR A 118 -0.22 -2.07 0.32
N ARG A 119 -0.33 -2.85 -0.75
CA ARG A 119 -1.63 -3.20 -1.34
C ARG A 119 -2.52 -3.98 -0.36
N LEU A 120 -1.94 -4.92 0.37
CA LEU A 120 -2.68 -5.69 1.39
C LEU A 120 -3.21 -4.76 2.49
N TYR A 121 -2.42 -3.78 2.93
CA TYR A 121 -2.87 -2.78 3.90
C TYR A 121 -4.13 -2.04 3.41
N HIS A 122 -4.07 -1.45 2.22
CA HIS A 122 -5.20 -0.71 1.66
C HIS A 122 -6.41 -1.62 1.40
N THR A 123 -6.19 -2.84 0.92
CA THR A 123 -7.27 -3.81 0.70
C THR A 123 -7.94 -4.24 2.00
N LEU A 124 -7.19 -4.40 3.09
CA LEU A 124 -7.74 -4.65 4.43
C LEU A 124 -8.56 -3.47 4.94
N ASN A 125 -8.09 -2.25 4.71
CA ASN A 125 -8.85 -1.05 5.04
C ASN A 125 -10.18 -1.02 4.29
N HIS A 126 -10.18 -1.30 3.00
CA HIS A 126 -11.39 -1.37 2.18
C HIS A 126 -12.32 -2.52 2.62
N LEU A 127 -11.77 -3.69 3.00
CA LEU A 127 -12.56 -4.78 3.59
C LEU A 127 -13.29 -4.33 4.85
N ASN A 128 -12.64 -3.57 5.71
CA ASN A 128 -13.23 -3.06 6.95
C ASN A 128 -14.31 -2.00 6.70
N LEU A 129 -14.11 -1.13 5.72
CA LEU A 129 -15.02 -0.02 5.42
C LEU A 129 -16.19 -0.43 4.53
N PHE A 130 -15.95 -1.29 3.55
CA PHE A 130 -16.89 -1.62 2.47
C PHE A 130 -17.34 -3.08 2.44
N GLY A 131 -16.83 -3.90 3.35
CA GLY A 131 -17.32 -5.28 3.57
C GLY A 131 -16.69 -6.34 2.67
N SER A 132 -17.37 -7.51 2.62
CA SER A 132 -16.83 -8.77 2.12
C SER A 132 -16.48 -8.81 0.62
N SER A 133 -16.85 -7.81 -0.17
CA SER A 133 -16.45 -7.71 -1.58
C SER A 133 -14.93 -7.72 -1.77
N TYR A 134 -14.18 -7.23 -0.80
CA TYR A 134 -12.71 -7.21 -0.80
C TYR A 134 -12.05 -8.48 -0.25
N ALA A 135 -12.83 -9.42 0.30
CA ALA A 135 -12.29 -10.61 0.97
C ALA A 135 -11.44 -11.50 0.04
N ASN A 136 -11.84 -11.66 -1.22
CA ASN A 136 -11.09 -12.45 -2.19
C ASN A 136 -9.76 -11.77 -2.57
N SER A 137 -9.76 -10.45 -2.72
CA SER A 137 -8.54 -9.68 -3.00
C SER A 137 -7.54 -9.79 -1.85
N VAL A 138 -8.01 -9.73 -0.60
CA VAL A 138 -7.16 -9.98 0.58
C VAL A 138 -6.54 -11.37 0.54
N LYS A 139 -7.33 -12.42 0.24
CA LYS A 139 -6.82 -13.79 0.14
C LYS A 139 -5.77 -13.95 -0.95
N GLN A 140 -5.97 -13.32 -2.11
CA GLN A 140 -5.01 -13.33 -3.22
C GLN A 140 -3.68 -12.69 -2.82
N LEU A 141 -3.72 -11.50 -2.21
CA LEU A 141 -2.52 -10.79 -1.76
C LEU A 141 -1.76 -11.56 -0.67
N VAL A 142 -2.47 -12.22 0.25
CA VAL A 142 -1.84 -13.09 1.26
C VAL A 142 -1.14 -14.28 0.61
N ASN A 143 -1.77 -14.92 -0.39
CA ASN A 143 -1.13 -16.01 -1.12
C ASN A 143 0.07 -15.51 -1.96
N GLU A 144 -0.01 -14.30 -2.53
CA GLU A 144 1.10 -13.68 -3.25
C GLU A 144 2.30 -13.45 -2.31
N LEU A 145 2.07 -12.96 -1.09
CA LEU A 145 3.10 -12.81 -0.07
C LEU A 145 3.76 -14.12 0.34
N ASP A 146 3.04 -15.23 0.33
CA ASP A 146 3.61 -16.55 0.67
C ASP A 146 4.60 -17.05 -0.38
N ASN A 147 4.54 -16.55 -1.61
CA ASN A 147 5.42 -16.96 -2.71
C ASN A 147 6.77 -16.21 -2.75
N TYR A 148 6.95 -15.19 -1.92
CA TYR A 148 8.22 -14.49 -1.71
C TYR A 148 9.01 -15.14 -0.55
#